data_92788a958886c5a1b39f12262a8b45db
#
_entry.id   92788a958886c5a1b39f12262a8b45db
#
_cell.length_a   1.000
_cell.length_b   1.000
_cell.length_c   1.000
_cell.angle_alpha   90.00
_cell.angle_beta   90.00
_cell.angle_gamma   90.00
#
_symmetry.space_group_name_H-M   'P 1'
#
loop_
_entity.id
_entity.type
_entity.pdbx_description
1 polymer ?
#
loop_
_entity_poly.entity_id
_entity_poly.type
_entity_poly.pdbx_seq_one_letter_code
_entity_poly.pdbx_strand_id
1 'polypeptide(L)'
;MQPTFTSIREARRWASLFLQQHQREPRVADLLLEHFLKWTPSQLLAFDDQRLPDEAEKDFAQAVRQHAETGIPVQHLTGVGHFYGREFQVNENVLIPRPETEELVLGVMDYVRDENLQTPRIIDLGTGSGVIAITLATELPGSEVSGVDLSEEALEIAEKNAAQHGADVRFYRGNFLESLLEEPFDIIVSNPPYIAFSEKDKMDDTVVDFDPALALFAEEEGLAAYKTILTQISHMKQKPKCIAFEIGHEQGRSVSTLIQEMLPECHTEIRPDINGKDRMVFAFVK
;
A
#
# COMPACT_ATOMS: atom_id res chain seq x y z
N MET A 1 -6.41 36.10 -1.47
CA MET A 1 -6.70 36.25 -2.91
C MET A 1 -6.16 34.99 -3.59
N GLN A 2 -6.93 34.37 -4.46
CA GLN A 2 -6.42 33.22 -5.22
C GLN A 2 -5.39 33.75 -6.25
N PRO A 3 -4.26 33.03 -6.45
CA PRO A 3 -3.34 33.39 -7.51
C PRO A 3 -3.98 33.11 -8.87
N THR A 4 -3.68 33.95 -9.85
CA THR A 4 -4.03 33.71 -11.26
C THR A 4 -2.73 33.59 -12.05
N PHE A 5 -2.71 32.66 -13.01
CA PHE A 5 -1.50 32.34 -13.76
C PHE A 5 -1.69 32.58 -15.26
N THR A 6 -0.68 33.12 -15.90
CA THR A 6 -0.69 33.33 -17.36
C THR A 6 -0.27 32.06 -18.10
N SER A 7 0.41 31.15 -17.43
CA SER A 7 0.86 29.84 -17.99
C SER A 7 1.05 28.77 -16.92
N ILE A 8 1.11 27.51 -17.36
CA ILE A 8 1.44 26.34 -16.52
C ILE A 8 2.83 26.53 -15.89
N ARG A 9 3.80 27.05 -16.63
CA ARG A 9 5.14 27.38 -16.14
C ARG A 9 5.09 28.34 -14.94
N GLU A 10 4.26 29.35 -15.00
CA GLU A 10 4.10 30.33 -13.92
C GLU A 10 3.44 29.66 -12.68
N ALA A 11 2.38 28.88 -12.89
CA ALA A 11 1.71 28.12 -11.83
C ALA A 11 2.66 27.15 -11.14
N ARG A 12 3.41 26.36 -11.91
CA ARG A 12 4.43 25.44 -11.43
C ARG A 12 5.49 26.14 -10.58
N ARG A 13 6.02 27.27 -11.07
CA ARG A 13 7.02 28.06 -10.35
C ARG A 13 6.46 28.61 -9.05
N TRP A 14 5.26 29.17 -9.07
CA TRP A 14 4.58 29.65 -7.86
C TRP A 14 4.43 28.54 -6.84
N ALA A 15 3.88 27.39 -7.24
CA ALA A 15 3.65 26.26 -6.35
C ALA A 15 4.96 25.74 -5.76
N SER A 16 5.99 25.52 -6.58
CA SER A 16 7.30 25.05 -6.12
C SER A 16 7.91 25.98 -5.07
N LEU A 17 7.86 27.30 -5.29
CA LEU A 17 8.37 28.28 -4.32
C LEU A 17 7.52 28.33 -3.06
N PHE A 18 6.20 28.24 -3.18
CA PHE A 18 5.28 28.24 -2.03
C PHE A 18 5.49 26.99 -1.16
N LEU A 19 5.64 25.82 -1.77
CA LEU A 19 5.95 24.57 -1.08
C LEU A 19 7.30 24.64 -0.34
N GLN A 20 8.35 25.15 -0.99
CA GLN A 20 9.66 25.33 -0.36
C GLN A 20 9.60 26.28 0.86
N GLN A 21 8.82 27.36 0.80
CA GLN A 21 8.64 28.26 1.94
C GLN A 21 7.99 27.57 3.15
N HIS A 22 7.19 26.52 2.92
CA HIS A 22 6.55 25.69 3.93
C HIS A 22 7.33 24.41 4.25
N GLN A 23 8.58 24.30 3.79
CA GLN A 23 9.45 23.13 3.99
C GLN A 23 8.84 21.81 3.42
N ARG A 24 8.09 21.94 2.31
CA ARG A 24 7.51 20.82 1.58
C ARG A 24 8.26 20.57 0.27
N GLU A 25 8.11 19.34 -0.23
CA GLU A 25 8.79 18.91 -1.45
C GLU A 25 8.25 19.64 -2.70
N PRO A 26 9.09 20.36 -3.46
CA PRO A 26 8.65 21.13 -4.63
C PRO A 26 8.03 20.27 -5.74
N ARG A 27 8.41 18.99 -5.83
CA ARG A 27 7.90 18.06 -6.85
C ARG A 27 6.38 17.82 -6.73
N VAL A 28 5.79 18.03 -5.56
CA VAL A 28 4.33 17.97 -5.38
C VAL A 28 3.59 18.90 -6.35
N ALA A 29 4.19 20.03 -6.74
CA ALA A 29 3.62 20.92 -7.77
C ALA A 29 3.42 20.18 -9.10
N ASP A 30 4.37 19.36 -9.53
CA ASP A 30 4.27 18.61 -10.77
C ASP A 30 3.20 17.54 -10.68
N LEU A 31 3.18 16.77 -9.60
CA LEU A 31 2.19 15.71 -9.36
C LEU A 31 0.75 16.25 -9.37
N LEU A 32 0.51 17.40 -8.75
CA LEU A 32 -0.79 18.04 -8.76
C LEU A 32 -1.16 18.57 -10.15
N LEU A 33 -0.23 19.15 -10.90
CA LEU A 33 -0.48 19.57 -12.28
C LEU A 33 -0.79 18.39 -13.20
N GLU A 34 -0.02 17.31 -13.09
CA GLU A 34 -0.26 16.07 -13.82
C GLU A 34 -1.67 15.54 -13.55
N HIS A 35 -2.08 15.53 -12.28
CA HIS A 35 -3.40 15.08 -11.88
C HIS A 35 -4.53 15.95 -12.44
N PHE A 36 -4.50 17.27 -12.20
CA PHE A 36 -5.61 18.16 -12.60
C PHE A 36 -5.71 18.36 -14.10
N LEU A 37 -4.59 18.30 -14.82
CA LEU A 37 -4.58 18.39 -16.28
C LEU A 37 -4.77 17.02 -16.96
N LYS A 38 -4.63 15.92 -16.23
CA LYS A 38 -4.56 14.54 -16.78
C LYS A 38 -3.45 14.42 -17.83
N TRP A 39 -2.33 15.04 -17.57
CA TRP A 39 -1.17 15.08 -18.45
C TRP A 39 -0.02 14.25 -17.90
N THR A 40 0.79 13.74 -18.81
CA THR A 40 2.08 13.11 -18.48
C THR A 40 3.14 14.17 -18.16
N PRO A 41 4.24 13.82 -17.45
CA PRO A 41 5.39 14.73 -17.23
C PRO A 41 5.94 15.34 -18.54
N SER A 42 5.95 14.55 -19.62
CA SER A 42 6.40 15.03 -20.94
C SER A 42 5.47 16.09 -21.54
N GLN A 43 4.17 15.95 -21.36
CA GLN A 43 3.18 16.93 -21.80
C GLN A 43 3.27 18.23 -20.99
N LEU A 44 3.49 18.13 -19.67
CA LEU A 44 3.71 19.31 -18.82
C LEU A 44 4.91 20.14 -19.30
N LEU A 45 6.00 19.47 -19.72
CA LEU A 45 7.19 20.16 -20.24
C LEU A 45 6.97 20.72 -21.63
N ALA A 46 6.25 19.98 -22.50
CA ALA A 46 6.04 20.38 -23.89
C ALA A 46 5.05 21.56 -24.04
N PHE A 47 4.12 21.70 -23.11
CA PHE A 47 3.02 22.67 -23.19
C PHE A 47 2.99 23.63 -21.99
N ASP A 48 4.12 23.86 -21.36
CA ASP A 48 4.23 24.66 -20.13
C ASP A 48 3.94 26.17 -20.33
N ASP A 49 3.90 26.64 -21.58
CA ASP A 49 3.51 27.98 -21.97
C ASP A 49 1.99 28.15 -22.11
N GLN A 50 1.22 27.08 -22.12
CA GLN A 50 -0.24 27.14 -22.16
C GLN A 50 -0.81 27.64 -20.83
N ARG A 51 -2.01 28.24 -20.89
CA ARG A 51 -2.77 28.67 -19.71
C ARG A 51 -3.47 27.45 -19.10
N LEU A 52 -3.52 27.40 -17.76
CA LEU A 52 -4.37 26.43 -17.08
C LEU A 52 -5.86 26.72 -17.36
N PRO A 53 -6.70 25.69 -17.57
CA PRO A 53 -8.14 25.85 -17.49
C PRO A 53 -8.57 26.43 -16.13
N ASP A 54 -9.54 27.33 -16.12
CA ASP A 54 -9.91 28.09 -14.92
C ASP A 54 -10.30 27.19 -13.72
N GLU A 55 -10.96 26.04 -13.98
CA GLU A 55 -11.30 25.05 -12.96
C GLU A 55 -10.04 24.36 -12.40
N ALA A 56 -9.18 23.86 -13.28
CA ALA A 56 -7.91 23.24 -12.89
C ALA A 56 -6.99 24.22 -12.13
N GLU A 57 -6.97 25.50 -12.52
CA GLU A 57 -6.20 26.55 -11.84
C GLU A 57 -6.64 26.70 -10.38
N LYS A 58 -7.96 26.74 -10.17
CA LYS A 58 -8.55 26.89 -8.82
C LYS A 58 -8.23 25.69 -7.93
N ASP A 59 -8.46 24.48 -8.44
CA ASP A 59 -8.28 23.25 -7.68
C ASP A 59 -6.79 22.99 -7.39
N PHE A 60 -5.93 23.23 -8.36
CA PHE A 60 -4.49 23.19 -8.19
C PHE A 60 -4.00 24.14 -7.10
N ALA A 61 -4.39 25.44 -7.17
CA ALA A 61 -3.94 26.41 -6.19
C ALA A 61 -4.46 26.08 -4.77
N GLN A 62 -5.64 25.52 -4.66
CA GLN A 62 -6.20 25.05 -3.38
C GLN A 62 -5.42 23.86 -2.84
N ALA A 63 -5.16 22.84 -3.65
CA ALA A 63 -4.43 21.63 -3.27
C ALA A 63 -2.99 21.96 -2.84
N VAL A 64 -2.29 22.84 -3.58
CA VAL A 64 -0.95 23.31 -3.21
C VAL A 64 -0.94 23.95 -1.82
N ARG A 65 -1.91 24.82 -1.53
CA ARG A 65 -2.00 25.47 -0.21
C ARG A 65 -2.30 24.46 0.88
N GLN A 66 -3.28 23.58 0.66
CA GLN A 66 -3.66 22.58 1.63
C GLN A 66 -2.48 21.67 1.97
N HIS A 67 -1.75 21.17 0.96
CA HIS A 67 -0.53 20.41 1.20
C HIS A 67 0.53 21.21 1.96
N ALA A 68 0.78 22.44 1.56
CA ALA A 68 1.78 23.29 2.19
C ALA A 68 1.49 23.54 3.68
N GLU A 69 0.25 23.88 4.00
CA GLU A 69 -0.18 24.30 5.33
C GLU A 69 -0.36 23.13 6.28
N THR A 70 -0.86 21.97 5.80
CA THR A 70 -1.26 20.84 6.64
C THR A 70 -0.34 19.61 6.52
N GLY A 71 0.42 19.49 5.42
CA GLY A 71 1.21 18.30 5.12
C GLY A 71 0.41 17.13 4.55
N ILE A 72 -0.90 17.29 4.29
CA ILE A 72 -1.72 16.20 3.72
C ILE A 72 -1.06 15.60 2.47
N PRO A 73 -0.87 14.28 2.38
CA PRO A 73 -0.25 13.63 1.23
C PRO A 73 -0.96 13.98 -0.09
N VAL A 74 -0.18 14.13 -1.16
CA VAL A 74 -0.74 14.43 -2.49
C VAL A 74 -1.74 13.36 -2.93
N GLN A 75 -1.54 12.12 -2.57
CA GLN A 75 -2.44 11.00 -2.87
C GLN A 75 -3.83 11.17 -2.23
N HIS A 76 -3.90 11.71 -1.01
CA HIS A 76 -5.18 12.02 -0.37
C HIS A 76 -5.87 13.23 -1.02
N LEU A 77 -5.12 14.22 -1.53
CA LEU A 77 -5.67 15.36 -2.26
C LEU A 77 -6.20 14.97 -3.64
N THR A 78 -5.56 14.04 -4.30
CA THR A 78 -5.92 13.57 -5.64
C THR A 78 -6.89 12.38 -5.61
N GLY A 79 -6.96 11.67 -4.47
CA GLY A 79 -7.70 10.42 -4.34
C GLY A 79 -7.05 9.26 -5.09
N VAL A 80 -5.78 9.39 -5.54
CA VAL A 80 -5.10 8.41 -6.38
C VAL A 80 -3.74 8.04 -5.82
N GLY A 81 -3.52 6.74 -5.61
CA GLY A 81 -2.23 6.11 -5.36
C GLY A 81 -1.78 5.30 -6.58
N HIS A 82 -0.48 5.15 -6.78
CA HIS A 82 0.07 4.30 -7.84
C HIS A 82 0.68 3.04 -7.23
N PHE A 83 0.41 1.89 -7.86
CA PHE A 83 0.96 0.62 -7.45
C PHE A 83 1.06 -0.33 -8.65
N TYR A 84 2.19 -0.93 -8.86
CA TYR A 84 2.45 -1.90 -9.93
C TYR A 84 2.02 -1.39 -11.32
N GLY A 85 2.30 -0.11 -11.60
CA GLY A 85 1.95 0.56 -12.88
C GLY A 85 0.47 0.87 -13.06
N ARG A 86 -0.36 0.77 -12.01
CA ARG A 86 -1.80 1.04 -12.01
C ARG A 86 -2.17 2.16 -11.05
N GLU A 87 -3.29 2.81 -11.31
CA GLU A 87 -3.89 3.82 -10.43
C GLU A 87 -4.95 3.16 -9.52
N PHE A 88 -4.84 3.37 -8.22
CA PHE A 88 -5.77 2.91 -7.20
C PHE A 88 -6.42 4.09 -6.51
N GLN A 89 -7.70 4.02 -6.23
CA GLN A 89 -8.38 4.97 -5.36
C GLN A 89 -7.87 4.80 -3.93
N VAL A 90 -7.56 5.93 -3.30
CA VAL A 90 -7.12 6.00 -1.90
C VAL A 90 -7.79 7.18 -1.20
N ASN A 91 -7.94 7.08 0.11
CA ASN A 91 -8.41 8.14 0.98
C ASN A 91 -7.85 7.93 2.41
N GLU A 92 -8.33 8.70 3.38
CA GLU A 92 -7.91 8.64 4.78
C GLU A 92 -8.19 7.31 5.49
N ASN A 93 -8.94 6.39 4.87
CA ASN A 93 -9.29 5.09 5.47
C ASN A 93 -8.35 3.95 5.06
N VAL A 94 -7.43 4.19 4.14
CA VAL A 94 -6.48 3.18 3.66
C VAL A 94 -5.05 3.69 3.64
N LEU A 95 -4.10 2.79 3.88
CA LEU A 95 -2.68 3.10 3.72
C LEU A 95 -2.40 3.48 2.26
N ILE A 96 -1.67 4.57 2.07
CA ILE A 96 -1.17 4.93 0.73
C ILE A 96 -0.20 3.83 0.27
N PRO A 97 -0.39 3.24 -0.93
CA PRO A 97 0.47 2.19 -1.44
C PRO A 97 1.96 2.57 -1.42
N ARG A 98 2.81 1.65 -0.98
CA ARG A 98 4.25 1.86 -0.89
C ARG A 98 4.97 1.05 -1.98
N PRO A 99 6.03 1.61 -2.60
CA PRO A 99 6.79 0.89 -3.64
C PRO A 99 7.39 -0.43 -3.14
N GLU A 100 7.80 -0.50 -1.86
CA GLU A 100 8.39 -1.69 -1.27
C GLU A 100 7.40 -2.87 -1.23
N THR A 101 6.10 -2.59 -1.12
CA THR A 101 5.05 -3.62 -1.16
C THR A 101 4.94 -4.29 -2.55
N GLU A 102 5.38 -3.63 -3.63
CA GLU A 102 5.44 -4.23 -4.96
C GLU A 102 6.41 -5.43 -4.99
N GLU A 103 7.49 -5.37 -4.21
CA GLU A 103 8.46 -6.45 -4.11
C GLU A 103 7.91 -7.68 -3.38
N LEU A 104 7.02 -7.46 -2.38
CA LEU A 104 6.28 -8.55 -1.74
C LEU A 104 5.39 -9.28 -2.76
N VAL A 105 4.64 -8.53 -3.57
CA VAL A 105 3.80 -9.07 -4.64
C VAL A 105 4.64 -9.84 -5.65
N LEU A 106 5.77 -9.27 -6.09
CA LEU A 106 6.70 -9.94 -7.00
C LEU A 106 7.20 -11.26 -6.43
N GLY A 107 7.60 -11.27 -5.14
CA GLY A 107 8.07 -12.49 -4.47
C GLY A 107 7.00 -13.58 -4.38
N VAL A 108 5.72 -13.23 -4.20
CA VAL A 108 4.59 -14.18 -4.25
C VAL A 108 4.40 -14.73 -5.67
N MET A 109 4.47 -13.87 -6.68
CA MET A 109 4.36 -14.30 -8.08
C MET A 109 5.49 -15.23 -8.51
N ASP A 110 6.72 -14.95 -8.07
CA ASP A 110 7.87 -15.81 -8.33
C ASP A 110 7.67 -17.20 -7.67
N TYR A 111 7.21 -17.25 -6.42
CA TYR A 111 6.88 -18.50 -5.76
C TYR A 111 5.81 -19.31 -6.51
N VAL A 112 4.73 -18.67 -6.95
CA VAL A 112 3.67 -19.33 -7.76
C VAL A 112 4.25 -19.93 -9.04
N ARG A 113 5.15 -19.21 -9.68
CA ARG A 113 5.82 -19.64 -10.93
C ARG A 113 6.79 -20.80 -10.69
N ASP A 114 7.65 -20.67 -9.66
CA ASP A 114 8.69 -21.66 -9.35
C ASP A 114 8.08 -22.99 -8.90
N GLU A 115 7.00 -22.95 -8.11
CA GLU A 115 6.25 -24.12 -7.67
C GLU A 115 5.21 -24.61 -8.71
N ASN A 116 5.13 -23.93 -9.88
CA ASN A 116 4.21 -24.27 -10.97
C ASN A 116 2.75 -24.43 -10.52
N LEU A 117 2.29 -23.55 -9.61
CA LEU A 117 0.92 -23.56 -9.10
C LEU A 117 -0.04 -23.02 -10.16
N GLN A 118 -0.97 -23.85 -10.64
CA GLN A 118 -1.86 -23.48 -11.76
C GLN A 118 -3.05 -22.63 -11.32
N THR A 119 -3.64 -22.94 -10.17
CA THR A 119 -4.84 -22.29 -9.63
C THR A 119 -4.67 -22.07 -8.12
N PRO A 120 -3.65 -21.27 -7.70
CA PRO A 120 -3.41 -21.07 -6.27
C PRO A 120 -4.55 -20.28 -5.64
N ARG A 121 -4.94 -20.69 -4.42
CA ARG A 121 -5.84 -19.93 -3.56
C ARG A 121 -5.00 -19.01 -2.67
N ILE A 122 -5.14 -17.70 -2.88
CA ILE A 122 -4.33 -16.66 -2.25
C ILE A 122 -5.23 -15.78 -1.39
N ILE A 123 -4.77 -15.44 -0.19
CA ILE A 123 -5.46 -14.47 0.66
C ILE A 123 -4.51 -13.37 1.11
N ASP A 124 -4.97 -12.11 0.97
CA ASP A 124 -4.31 -10.90 1.43
C ASP A 124 -4.96 -10.44 2.73
N LEU A 125 -4.19 -10.41 3.81
CA LEU A 125 -4.66 -10.08 5.16
C LEU A 125 -4.30 -8.64 5.53
N GLY A 126 -5.31 -7.82 5.87
CA GLY A 126 -5.18 -6.39 6.00
C GLY A 126 -5.06 -5.74 4.62
N THR A 127 -6.03 -6.05 3.74
CA THR A 127 -5.93 -5.73 2.30
C THR A 127 -5.95 -4.22 2.00
N GLY A 128 -6.46 -3.38 2.92
CA GLY A 128 -6.52 -1.94 2.77
C GLY A 128 -7.23 -1.51 1.48
N SER A 129 -6.55 -0.80 0.61
CA SER A 129 -7.06 -0.40 -0.71
C SER A 129 -7.13 -1.54 -1.74
N GLY A 130 -6.75 -2.76 -1.37
CA GLY A 130 -6.79 -3.93 -2.23
C GLY A 130 -5.58 -4.09 -3.15
N VAL A 131 -4.53 -3.29 -3.02
CA VAL A 131 -3.42 -3.23 -3.99
C VAL A 131 -2.71 -4.57 -4.17
N ILE A 132 -2.47 -5.34 -3.09
CA ILE A 132 -1.83 -6.65 -3.15
C ILE A 132 -2.79 -7.66 -3.81
N ALA A 133 -4.00 -7.81 -3.27
CA ALA A 133 -4.97 -8.78 -3.76
C ALA A 133 -5.33 -8.55 -5.24
N ILE A 134 -5.62 -7.31 -5.62
CA ILE A 134 -6.00 -6.94 -6.99
C ILE A 134 -4.84 -7.16 -7.95
N THR A 135 -3.62 -6.80 -7.57
CA THR A 135 -2.45 -7.01 -8.42
C THR A 135 -2.20 -8.50 -8.62
N LEU A 136 -2.26 -9.33 -7.56
CA LEU A 136 -2.11 -10.79 -7.68
C LEU A 136 -3.20 -11.40 -8.56
N ALA A 137 -4.46 -10.99 -8.41
CA ALA A 137 -5.57 -11.48 -9.26
C ALA A 137 -5.38 -11.11 -10.74
N THR A 138 -4.79 -9.93 -11.01
CA THR A 138 -4.57 -9.45 -12.37
C THR A 138 -3.36 -10.10 -13.03
N GLU A 139 -2.26 -10.28 -12.26
CA GLU A 139 -0.97 -10.78 -12.79
C GLU A 139 -0.89 -12.32 -12.81
N LEU A 140 -1.76 -13.02 -12.06
CA LEU A 140 -1.79 -14.48 -11.96
C LEU A 140 -3.13 -15.03 -12.48
N PRO A 141 -3.32 -15.10 -13.80
CA PRO A 141 -4.55 -15.64 -14.39
C PRO A 141 -4.82 -17.07 -13.89
N GLY A 142 -6.04 -17.32 -13.41
CA GLY A 142 -6.46 -18.59 -12.86
C GLY A 142 -6.29 -18.74 -11.33
N SER A 143 -5.66 -17.78 -10.66
CA SER A 143 -5.65 -17.74 -9.19
C SER A 143 -7.03 -17.39 -8.62
N GLU A 144 -7.37 -17.95 -7.46
CA GLU A 144 -8.51 -17.54 -6.65
C GLU A 144 -8.00 -16.62 -5.54
N VAL A 145 -8.26 -15.30 -5.66
CA VAL A 145 -7.73 -14.32 -4.72
C VAL A 145 -8.83 -13.80 -3.80
N SER A 146 -8.50 -13.68 -2.53
CA SER A 146 -9.34 -13.08 -1.50
C SER A 146 -8.59 -11.97 -0.76
N GLY A 147 -9.33 -10.99 -0.24
CA GLY A 147 -8.80 -9.95 0.64
C GLY A 147 -9.61 -9.87 1.92
N VAL A 148 -8.96 -9.61 3.03
CA VAL A 148 -9.60 -9.41 4.34
C VAL A 148 -9.16 -8.10 4.93
N ASP A 149 -10.10 -7.34 5.48
CA ASP A 149 -9.80 -6.16 6.30
C ASP A 149 -10.77 -6.06 7.47
N LEU A 150 -10.31 -5.42 8.54
CA LEU A 150 -11.15 -5.13 9.71
C LEU A 150 -12.05 -3.92 9.45
N SER A 151 -11.57 -2.93 8.66
CA SER A 151 -12.27 -1.72 8.29
C SER A 151 -13.24 -1.97 7.13
N GLU A 152 -14.50 -1.66 7.34
CA GLU A 152 -15.52 -1.69 6.29
C GLU A 152 -15.26 -0.62 5.23
N GLU A 153 -14.79 0.56 5.66
CA GLU A 153 -14.43 1.68 4.79
C GLU A 153 -13.25 1.34 3.87
N ALA A 154 -12.27 0.57 4.36
CA ALA A 154 -11.17 0.06 3.54
C ALA A 154 -11.67 -0.91 2.48
N LEU A 155 -12.57 -1.83 2.86
CA LEU A 155 -13.16 -2.79 1.92
C LEU A 155 -13.99 -2.10 0.83
N GLU A 156 -14.72 -1.04 1.14
CA GLU A 156 -15.42 -0.24 0.11
C GLU A 156 -14.45 0.33 -0.94
N ILE A 157 -13.25 0.76 -0.54
CA ILE A 157 -12.22 1.23 -1.46
C ILE A 157 -11.65 0.07 -2.27
N ALA A 158 -11.36 -1.06 -1.62
CA ALA A 158 -10.85 -2.25 -2.29
C ALA A 158 -11.82 -2.79 -3.35
N GLU A 159 -13.12 -2.82 -3.05
CA GLU A 159 -14.17 -3.23 -4.00
C GLU A 159 -14.26 -2.29 -5.21
N LYS A 160 -14.18 -0.97 -4.99
CA LYS A 160 -14.14 0.02 -6.08
C LYS A 160 -12.90 -0.17 -6.95
N ASN A 161 -11.75 -0.40 -6.35
CA ASN A 161 -10.51 -0.65 -7.05
C ASN A 161 -10.56 -1.98 -7.84
N ALA A 162 -11.10 -3.05 -7.26
CA ALA A 162 -11.27 -4.32 -7.97
C ALA A 162 -12.18 -4.17 -9.18
N ALA A 163 -13.31 -3.46 -9.04
CA ALA A 163 -14.21 -3.15 -10.15
C ALA A 163 -13.53 -2.31 -11.24
N GLN A 164 -12.74 -1.29 -10.85
CA GLN A 164 -11.99 -0.42 -11.77
C GLN A 164 -10.99 -1.23 -12.62
N HIS A 165 -10.32 -2.22 -12.02
CA HIS A 165 -9.32 -3.04 -12.69
C HIS A 165 -9.87 -4.33 -13.30
N GLY A 166 -11.17 -4.62 -13.12
CA GLY A 166 -11.79 -5.85 -13.59
C GLY A 166 -11.20 -7.11 -12.93
N ALA A 167 -10.70 -6.96 -11.69
CA ALA A 167 -10.11 -8.05 -10.91
C ALA A 167 -11.19 -8.82 -10.16
N ASP A 168 -11.18 -10.16 -10.25
CA ASP A 168 -12.08 -11.03 -9.49
C ASP A 168 -11.45 -11.35 -8.13
N VAL A 169 -11.77 -10.55 -7.12
CA VAL A 169 -11.30 -10.68 -5.73
C VAL A 169 -12.50 -10.77 -4.81
N ARG A 170 -12.48 -11.77 -3.90
CA ARG A 170 -13.51 -11.89 -2.85
C ARG A 170 -13.06 -11.17 -1.59
N PHE A 171 -13.80 -10.17 -1.17
CA PHE A 171 -13.50 -9.42 0.05
C PHE A 171 -14.33 -9.91 1.24
N TYR A 172 -13.68 -9.99 2.41
CA TYR A 172 -14.29 -10.38 3.68
C TYR A 172 -13.97 -9.36 4.76
N ARG A 173 -14.95 -9.05 5.59
CA ARG A 173 -14.70 -8.27 6.80
C ARG A 173 -14.31 -9.19 7.94
N GLY A 174 -13.18 -8.95 8.58
CA GLY A 174 -12.72 -9.77 9.69
C GLY A 174 -11.36 -9.41 10.22
N ASN A 175 -11.04 -9.94 11.40
CA ASN A 175 -9.72 -9.84 11.99
C ASN A 175 -8.83 -10.96 11.45
N PHE A 176 -8.17 -10.67 10.32
CA PHE A 176 -7.35 -11.63 9.57
C PHE A 176 -8.13 -12.92 9.24
N LEU A 177 -7.68 -14.08 9.69
CA LEU A 177 -8.26 -15.39 9.37
C LEU A 177 -9.36 -15.85 10.33
N GLU A 178 -9.79 -15.04 11.29
CA GLU A 178 -10.68 -15.47 12.38
C GLU A 178 -11.94 -16.22 11.90
N SER A 179 -12.57 -15.74 10.83
CA SER A 179 -13.76 -16.37 10.24
C SER A 179 -13.47 -17.36 9.10
N LEU A 180 -12.21 -17.57 8.74
CA LEU A 180 -11.78 -18.30 7.54
C LEU A 180 -10.86 -19.49 7.85
N LEU A 181 -10.81 -19.96 9.10
CA LEU A 181 -9.91 -21.05 9.54
C LEU A 181 -10.19 -22.40 8.85
N GLU A 182 -11.41 -22.60 8.37
CA GLU A 182 -11.82 -23.81 7.65
C GLU A 182 -11.53 -23.74 6.14
N GLU A 183 -11.28 -22.53 5.62
CA GLU A 183 -11.02 -22.32 4.19
C GLU A 183 -9.57 -22.70 3.87
N PRO A 184 -9.33 -23.48 2.81
CA PRO A 184 -7.97 -23.81 2.40
C PRO A 184 -7.37 -22.69 1.53
N PHE A 185 -6.25 -22.13 1.96
CA PHE A 185 -5.43 -21.21 1.18
C PHE A 185 -4.06 -21.83 0.92
N ASP A 186 -3.56 -21.69 -0.31
CA ASP A 186 -2.20 -22.11 -0.66
C ASP A 186 -1.17 -21.07 -0.22
N ILE A 187 -1.53 -19.77 -0.32
CA ILE A 187 -0.65 -18.65 -0.02
C ILE A 187 -1.38 -17.64 0.86
N ILE A 188 -0.72 -17.23 1.92
CA ILE A 188 -1.13 -16.12 2.77
C ILE A 188 -0.11 -14.98 2.56
N VAL A 189 -0.60 -13.80 2.17
CA VAL A 189 0.22 -12.60 2.03
C VAL A 189 -0.33 -11.51 2.93
N SER A 190 0.52 -10.68 3.50
CA SER A 190 0.10 -9.54 4.31
C SER A 190 1.19 -8.47 4.40
N ASN A 191 0.75 -7.22 4.32
CA ASN A 191 1.48 -6.08 4.85
C ASN A 191 0.75 -5.59 6.10
N PRO A 192 0.91 -6.25 7.25
CA PRO A 192 0.17 -5.93 8.46
C PRO A 192 0.76 -4.69 9.16
N PRO A 193 0.04 -4.04 10.08
CA PRO A 193 0.63 -2.99 10.90
C PRO A 193 1.81 -3.55 11.71
N TYR A 194 2.97 -2.91 11.59
CA TYR A 194 4.23 -3.38 12.18
C TYR A 194 5.01 -2.33 12.95
N ILE A 195 4.52 -1.09 13.02
CA ILE A 195 5.22 -0.01 13.73
C ILE A 195 4.85 -0.06 15.21
N ALA A 196 5.87 -0.09 16.07
CA ALA A 196 5.65 0.01 17.50
C ALA A 196 5.11 1.39 17.88
N PHE A 197 4.18 1.46 18.82
CA PHE A 197 3.68 2.75 19.33
C PHE A 197 4.79 3.65 19.88
N SER A 198 5.89 3.08 20.39
CA SER A 198 7.07 3.80 20.87
C SER A 198 7.87 4.49 19.77
N GLU A 199 7.64 4.14 18.50
CA GLU A 199 8.33 4.73 17.36
C GLU A 199 7.58 5.93 16.76
N LYS A 200 6.35 6.18 17.20
CA LYS A 200 5.48 7.24 16.70
C LYS A 200 6.16 8.60 16.64
N ASP A 201 6.89 8.98 17.70
CA ASP A 201 7.57 10.28 17.80
C ASP A 201 8.79 10.43 16.86
N LYS A 202 9.20 9.34 16.20
CA LYS A 202 10.33 9.33 15.26
C LYS A 202 9.89 9.34 13.80
N MET A 203 8.59 9.20 13.56
CA MET A 203 8.03 9.15 12.22
C MET A 203 7.79 10.54 11.65
N ASP A 204 7.67 10.60 10.34
CA ASP A 204 7.24 11.83 9.66
C ASP A 204 5.79 12.16 10.04
N ASP A 205 5.54 13.41 10.41
CA ASP A 205 4.20 13.89 10.78
C ASP A 205 3.16 13.59 9.69
N THR A 206 3.56 13.62 8.43
CA THR A 206 2.67 13.35 7.29
C THR A 206 2.16 11.91 7.26
N VAL A 207 2.90 10.95 7.79
CA VAL A 207 2.46 9.54 7.90
C VAL A 207 1.56 9.38 9.12
N VAL A 208 1.98 9.93 10.26
CA VAL A 208 1.26 9.77 11.55
C VAL A 208 -0.11 10.44 11.53
N ASP A 209 -0.22 11.60 10.86
CA ASP A 209 -1.43 12.42 10.88
C ASP A 209 -2.45 12.02 9.80
N PHE A 210 -2.02 11.34 8.73
CA PHE A 210 -2.87 11.10 7.57
C PHE A 210 -3.10 9.64 7.19
N ASP A 211 -2.19 8.73 7.52
CA ASP A 211 -2.46 7.30 7.33
C ASP A 211 -3.24 6.74 8.53
N PRO A 212 -4.15 5.77 8.35
CA PRO A 212 -4.93 5.21 9.44
C PRO A 212 -4.05 4.57 10.52
N ALA A 213 -4.24 4.95 11.78
CA ALA A 213 -3.47 4.38 12.89
C ALA A 213 -3.57 2.84 12.96
N LEU A 214 -4.73 2.29 12.57
CA LEU A 214 -4.98 0.85 12.51
C LEU A 214 -4.09 0.15 11.46
N ALA A 215 -3.70 0.85 10.40
CA ALA A 215 -2.84 0.33 9.34
C ALA A 215 -1.34 0.48 9.66
N LEU A 216 -0.97 1.32 10.64
CA LEU A 216 0.42 1.63 10.96
C LEU A 216 0.91 0.91 12.21
N PHE A 217 0.15 1.01 13.33
CA PHE A 217 0.65 0.68 14.65
C PHE A 217 0.20 -0.69 15.14
N ALA A 218 1.13 -1.42 15.75
CA ALA A 218 0.85 -2.66 16.46
C ALA A 218 1.49 -2.65 17.85
N GLU A 219 0.84 -3.34 18.78
CA GLU A 219 1.37 -3.62 20.12
C GLU A 219 2.57 -4.60 20.04
N GLU A 220 3.15 -4.92 21.21
CA GLU A 220 4.25 -5.88 21.34
C GLU A 220 5.44 -5.55 20.42
N GLU A 221 5.88 -4.28 20.46
CA GLU A 221 6.99 -3.79 19.63
C GLU A 221 6.75 -4.03 18.11
N GLY A 222 5.48 -3.89 17.68
CA GLY A 222 5.10 -4.08 16.27
C GLY A 222 4.87 -5.53 15.86
N LEU A 223 4.90 -6.51 16.79
CA LEU A 223 4.78 -7.94 16.47
C LEU A 223 3.37 -8.52 16.66
N ALA A 224 2.43 -7.77 17.25
CA ALA A 224 1.12 -8.29 17.63
C ALA A 224 0.31 -8.82 16.44
N ALA A 225 0.36 -8.14 15.29
CA ALA A 225 -0.34 -8.57 14.07
C ALA A 225 0.20 -9.92 13.56
N TYR A 226 1.53 -10.07 13.49
CA TYR A 226 2.15 -11.33 13.07
C TYR A 226 1.79 -12.48 14.02
N LYS A 227 1.82 -12.26 15.34
CA LYS A 227 1.43 -13.27 16.34
C LYS A 227 -0.02 -13.69 16.16
N THR A 228 -0.92 -12.74 15.94
CA THR A 228 -2.33 -13.03 15.70
C THR A 228 -2.51 -13.89 14.45
N ILE A 229 -1.92 -13.49 13.33
CA ILE A 229 -1.99 -14.23 12.07
C ILE A 229 -1.41 -15.63 12.22
N LEU A 230 -0.22 -15.77 12.80
CA LEU A 230 0.43 -17.07 13.00
C LEU A 230 -0.35 -17.98 13.96
N THR A 231 -0.95 -17.42 15.01
CA THR A 231 -1.86 -18.17 15.90
C THR A 231 -3.05 -18.70 15.12
N GLN A 232 -3.68 -17.88 14.29
CA GLN A 232 -4.80 -18.31 13.46
C GLN A 232 -4.37 -19.37 12.45
N ILE A 233 -3.22 -19.20 11.77
CA ILE A 233 -2.65 -20.20 10.87
C ILE A 233 -2.42 -21.53 11.62
N SER A 234 -1.92 -21.49 12.86
CA SER A 234 -1.72 -22.71 13.66
C SER A 234 -3.01 -23.51 13.92
N HIS A 235 -4.16 -22.84 13.88
CA HIS A 235 -5.49 -23.47 14.04
C HIS A 235 -6.17 -23.84 12.72
N MET A 236 -5.62 -23.41 11.56
CA MET A 236 -6.18 -23.79 10.28
C MET A 236 -6.16 -25.32 10.09
N LYS A 237 -7.22 -25.85 9.49
CA LYS A 237 -7.34 -27.27 9.16
C LYS A 237 -6.31 -27.71 8.11
N GLN A 238 -6.03 -26.86 7.17
CA GLN A 238 -4.99 -27.04 6.15
C GLN A 238 -4.02 -25.86 6.22
N LYS A 239 -2.74 -26.14 6.41
CA LYS A 239 -1.71 -25.11 6.42
C LYS A 239 -1.45 -24.57 5.00
N PRO A 240 -1.13 -23.26 4.85
CA PRO A 240 -0.70 -22.73 3.58
C PRO A 240 0.66 -23.32 3.19
N LYS A 241 0.98 -23.33 1.90
CA LYS A 241 2.30 -23.71 1.39
C LYS A 241 3.32 -22.59 1.55
N CYS A 242 2.84 -21.34 1.47
CA CYS A 242 3.67 -20.15 1.60
C CYS A 242 2.97 -19.08 2.44
N ILE A 243 3.73 -18.44 3.31
CA ILE A 243 3.33 -17.23 4.04
C ILE A 243 4.33 -16.14 3.65
N ALA A 244 3.85 -14.98 3.26
CA ALA A 244 4.67 -13.84 2.86
C ALA A 244 4.26 -12.58 3.64
N PHE A 245 5.17 -12.03 4.41
CA PHE A 245 4.95 -10.82 5.20
C PHE A 245 5.85 -9.68 4.74
N GLU A 246 5.30 -8.47 4.62
CA GLU A 246 6.10 -7.26 4.72
C GLU A 246 6.43 -6.99 6.18
N ILE A 247 7.62 -6.42 6.43
CA ILE A 247 8.15 -6.18 7.77
C ILE A 247 8.87 -4.83 7.87
N GLY A 248 8.98 -4.29 9.07
CA GLY A 248 9.93 -3.24 9.37
C GLY A 248 11.39 -3.75 9.19
N HIS A 249 12.28 -2.87 8.74
CA HIS A 249 13.66 -3.26 8.33
C HIS A 249 14.53 -3.88 9.44
N GLU A 250 14.13 -3.74 10.70
CA GLU A 250 14.82 -4.33 11.86
C GLU A 250 14.12 -5.60 12.39
N GLN A 251 12.93 -5.95 11.84
CA GLN A 251 12.10 -7.03 12.36
C GLN A 251 12.37 -8.39 11.73
N GLY A 252 13.21 -8.49 10.70
CA GLY A 252 13.40 -9.75 9.96
C GLY A 252 13.69 -10.95 10.85
N ARG A 253 14.64 -10.84 11.78
CA ARG A 253 14.96 -11.93 12.72
C ARG A 253 13.84 -12.24 13.69
N SER A 254 13.17 -11.20 14.24
CA SER A 254 12.10 -11.38 15.23
C SER A 254 10.90 -12.09 14.61
N VAL A 255 10.48 -11.67 13.41
CA VAL A 255 9.36 -12.32 12.69
C VAL A 255 9.74 -13.74 12.25
N SER A 256 10.97 -13.95 11.75
CA SER A 256 11.43 -15.29 11.38
C SER A 256 11.48 -16.25 12.58
N THR A 257 11.95 -15.79 13.75
CA THR A 257 11.95 -16.57 14.97
C THR A 257 10.53 -16.90 15.43
N LEU A 258 9.64 -15.91 15.41
CA LEU A 258 8.24 -16.08 15.76
C LEU A 258 7.55 -17.14 14.89
N ILE A 259 7.81 -17.12 13.58
CA ILE A 259 7.28 -18.15 12.65
C ILE A 259 7.81 -19.53 13.03
N GLN A 260 9.11 -19.69 13.28
CA GLN A 260 9.72 -20.96 13.63
C GLN A 260 9.24 -21.53 14.97
N GLU A 261 8.93 -20.66 15.94
CA GLU A 261 8.36 -21.07 17.23
C GLU A 261 6.91 -21.55 17.11
N MET A 262 6.11 -20.86 16.30
CA MET A 262 4.67 -21.13 16.18
C MET A 262 4.34 -22.18 15.10
N LEU A 263 5.17 -22.26 14.06
CA LEU A 263 5.04 -23.16 12.90
C LEU A 263 6.41 -23.80 12.62
N PRO A 264 6.85 -24.75 13.47
CA PRO A 264 8.20 -25.34 13.40
C PRO A 264 8.48 -26.13 12.11
N GLU A 265 7.44 -26.49 11.36
CA GLU A 265 7.54 -27.10 10.04
C GLU A 265 7.97 -26.15 8.93
N CYS A 266 7.93 -24.82 9.19
CA CYS A 266 8.26 -23.82 8.19
C CYS A 266 9.78 -23.60 8.08
N HIS A 267 10.24 -23.40 6.85
CA HIS A 267 11.53 -22.80 6.56
C HIS A 267 11.32 -21.32 6.24
N THR A 268 12.10 -20.43 6.86
CA THR A 268 11.97 -18.99 6.69
C THR A 268 13.11 -18.42 5.86
N GLU A 269 12.81 -17.41 5.05
CA GLU A 269 13.74 -16.63 4.25
C GLU A 269 13.46 -15.14 4.46
N ILE A 270 14.48 -14.36 4.84
CA ILE A 270 14.40 -12.90 4.93
C ILE A 270 14.91 -12.34 3.62
N ARG A 271 14.12 -11.49 2.97
CA ARG A 271 14.46 -10.85 1.70
C ARG A 271 14.59 -9.34 1.88
N PRO A 272 15.68 -8.75 1.40
CA PRO A 272 15.85 -7.31 1.38
C PRO A 272 15.02 -6.68 0.25
N ASP A 273 14.70 -5.38 0.40
CA ASP A 273 14.21 -4.52 -0.67
C ASP A 273 15.35 -4.08 -1.61
N ILE A 274 15.01 -3.37 -2.69
CA ILE A 274 15.98 -2.83 -3.67
C ILE A 274 17.05 -1.94 -3.03
N ASN A 275 16.80 -1.39 -1.84
CA ASN A 275 17.73 -0.57 -1.09
C ASN A 275 18.62 -1.41 -0.16
N GLY A 276 18.46 -2.74 -0.15
CA GLY A 276 19.24 -3.68 0.66
C GLY A 276 18.82 -3.73 2.14
N LYS A 277 17.64 -3.23 2.49
CA LYS A 277 17.06 -3.33 3.84
C LYS A 277 16.13 -4.52 3.92
N ASP A 278 16.19 -5.30 5.01
CA ASP A 278 15.22 -6.35 5.26
C ASP A 278 13.80 -5.78 5.12
N ARG A 279 12.99 -6.38 4.27
CA ARG A 279 11.63 -5.90 3.99
C ARG A 279 10.58 -6.98 3.95
N MET A 280 10.97 -8.21 3.71
CA MET A 280 10.03 -9.32 3.59
C MET A 280 10.52 -10.53 4.34
N VAL A 281 9.58 -11.29 4.91
CA VAL A 281 9.82 -12.64 5.41
C VAL A 281 8.89 -13.60 4.68
N PHE A 282 9.50 -14.56 4.01
CA PHE A 282 8.80 -15.69 3.41
C PHE A 282 8.95 -16.90 4.30
N ALA A 283 7.88 -17.68 4.48
CA ALA A 283 7.90 -18.95 5.17
C ALA A 283 7.25 -20.01 4.30
N PHE A 284 7.95 -21.13 4.11
CA PHE A 284 7.53 -22.23 3.27
C PHE A 284 7.26 -23.45 4.15
N VAL A 285 6.05 -23.98 4.08
CA VAL A 285 5.66 -25.21 4.79
C VAL A 285 6.17 -26.41 3.99
N LYS A 286 6.87 -27.32 4.66
CA LYS A 286 7.44 -28.54 4.05
C LYS A 286 6.42 -29.68 4.02
#